data_c1d0657420f62c8939a9caa1f6971c12
#
_entry.id   c1d0657420f62c8939a9caa1f6971c12
#
_cell.length_a   1.000
_cell.length_b   1.000
_cell.length_c   1.000
_cell.angle_alpha   90.00
_cell.angle_beta   90.00
_cell.angle_gamma   90.00
#
_symmetry.space_group_name_H-M   'P 1'
#
loop_
_entity.id
_entity.type
_entity.pdbx_description
1 polymer ?
#
loop_
_entity_poly.entity_id
_entity_poly.type
_entity_poly.pdbx_seq_one_letter_code
_entity_poly.pdbx_strand_id
1 'polypeptide(L)'
;MITITLNAFSFLRKNLIEQNIPYYNYKMAVEKNTTPSQIIKSLGYLDKEVEFTFINGKVMPMDTMLNDGDRIALVPPGTPGSYRLILGAKKVDA
;
A
#
# COMPACT_ATOMS: atom_id res chain seq x y z
N MET A 1 14.23 -5.91 12.88
CA MET A 1 12.93 -5.58 12.24
C MET A 1 12.78 -4.09 12.07
N ILE A 2 11.98 -3.68 11.12
CA ILE A 2 11.66 -2.28 10.88
C ILE A 2 10.18 -2.06 11.12
N THR A 3 9.78 -0.80 11.31
CA THR A 3 8.39 -0.43 11.48
C THR A 3 7.96 0.43 10.29
N ILE A 4 6.82 0.06 9.69
CA ILE A 4 6.22 0.82 8.60
C ILE A 4 4.82 1.27 9.01
N THR A 5 4.28 2.26 8.30
CA THR A 5 2.92 2.72 8.51
C THR A 5 2.10 2.37 7.28
N LEU A 6 1.02 1.62 7.47
CA LEU A 6 0.18 1.13 6.38
C LEU A 6 -1.13 1.91 6.29
N ASN A 7 -1.52 2.23 5.06
CA ASN A 7 -2.84 2.76 4.75
C ASN A 7 -3.40 2.00 3.56
N ALA A 8 -4.69 1.69 3.61
CA ALA A 8 -5.37 1.04 2.50
C ALA A 8 -6.57 1.88 2.09
N PHE A 9 -6.84 1.92 0.79
CA PHE A 9 -7.89 2.77 0.23
C PHE A 9 -9.00 1.95 -0.39
N SER A 10 -10.20 2.56 -0.44
CA SER A 10 -11.36 2.02 -1.14
C SER A 10 -11.70 0.61 -0.63
N PHE A 11 -12.05 -0.31 -1.52
CA PHE A 11 -12.50 -1.64 -1.11
C PHE A 11 -11.40 -2.49 -0.44
N LEU A 12 -10.15 -2.08 -0.52
CA LEU A 12 -9.08 -2.80 0.17
C LEU A 12 -9.24 -2.74 1.69
N ARG A 13 -9.97 -1.75 2.19
CA ARG A 13 -10.24 -1.61 3.62
C ARG A 13 -11.01 -2.79 4.20
N LYS A 14 -11.93 -3.32 3.40
CA LYS A 14 -12.82 -4.40 3.86
C LYS A 14 -12.03 -5.61 4.33
N ASN A 15 -11.02 -5.99 3.57
CA ASN A 15 -10.18 -7.14 3.91
C ASN A 15 -9.52 -6.96 5.28
N LEU A 16 -9.03 -5.75 5.54
CA LEU A 16 -8.36 -5.45 6.80
C LEU A 16 -9.36 -5.42 7.96
N ILE A 17 -10.53 -4.83 7.73
CA ILE A 17 -11.58 -4.78 8.75
C ILE A 17 -11.98 -6.20 9.17
N GLU A 18 -12.12 -7.10 8.21
CA GLU A 18 -12.49 -8.48 8.48
C GLU A 18 -11.43 -9.22 9.30
N GLN A 19 -10.18 -8.78 9.20
CA GLN A 19 -9.06 -9.36 9.95
C GLN A 19 -8.77 -8.61 11.26
N ASN A 20 -9.59 -7.61 11.59
CA ASN A 20 -9.38 -6.74 12.74
C ASN A 20 -8.05 -5.98 12.66
N ILE A 21 -7.65 -5.61 11.46
CA ILE A 21 -6.45 -4.81 11.21
C ILE A 21 -6.89 -3.39 10.85
N PRO A 22 -6.35 -2.36 11.52
CA PRO A 22 -6.65 -0.98 11.12
C PRO A 22 -6.19 -0.71 9.69
N TYR A 23 -6.97 0.06 8.95
CA TYR A 23 -6.65 0.37 7.55
C TYR A 23 -6.07 1.77 7.38
N TYR A 24 -5.90 2.52 8.46
CA TYR A 24 -5.39 3.88 8.42
C TYR A 24 -4.31 4.06 9.47
N ASN A 25 -3.15 4.52 9.02
CA ASN A 25 -1.99 4.76 9.89
C ASN A 25 -1.64 3.57 10.80
N TYR A 26 -1.79 2.38 10.27
CA TYR A 26 -1.49 1.16 11.03
C TYR A 26 0.02 0.91 11.03
N LYS A 27 0.61 0.87 12.22
CA LYS A 27 2.03 0.59 12.37
C LYS A 27 2.25 -0.91 12.43
N MET A 28 3.07 -1.42 11.52
CA MET A 28 3.41 -2.84 11.45
C MET A 28 4.91 -3.02 11.59
N ALA A 29 5.31 -4.03 12.35
CA ALA A 29 6.68 -4.48 12.36
C ALA A 29 6.86 -5.50 11.25
N VAL A 30 7.87 -5.30 10.40
CA VAL A 30 8.18 -6.22 9.31
C VAL A 30 9.67 -6.50 9.27
N GLU A 31 10.05 -7.56 8.59
CA GLU A 31 11.45 -7.92 8.41
C GLU A 31 12.16 -6.84 7.59
N LYS A 32 13.44 -6.67 7.88
CA LYS A 32 14.28 -5.82 7.05
C LYS A 32 14.29 -6.36 5.62
N ASN A 33 14.28 -5.45 4.66
CA ASN A 33 14.24 -5.78 3.22
C ASN A 33 12.90 -6.35 2.74
N THR A 34 11.83 -6.18 3.52
CA THR A 34 10.48 -6.53 3.08
C THR A 34 10.07 -5.59 1.95
N THR A 35 9.30 -6.13 0.99
CA THR A 35 8.79 -5.37 -0.16
C THR A 35 7.28 -5.21 -0.08
N PRO A 36 6.69 -4.23 -0.81
CA PRO A 36 5.23 -4.12 -0.88
C PRO A 36 4.55 -5.42 -1.32
N SER A 37 5.14 -6.12 -2.28
CA SER A 37 4.59 -7.41 -2.75
C SER A 37 4.44 -8.41 -1.60
N GLN A 38 5.43 -8.48 -0.73
CA GLN A 38 5.37 -9.39 0.42
C GLN A 38 4.32 -8.96 1.44
N ILE A 39 4.15 -7.66 1.64
CA ILE A 39 3.13 -7.14 2.54
C ILE A 39 1.73 -7.46 2.00
N ILE A 40 1.52 -7.23 0.72
CA ILE A 40 0.25 -7.52 0.05
C ILE A 40 -0.13 -8.98 0.25
N LYS A 41 0.81 -9.89 0.04
CA LYS A 41 0.58 -11.32 0.23
C LYS A 41 0.29 -11.66 1.68
N SER A 42 1.05 -11.09 2.61
CA SER A 42 0.88 -11.39 4.04
C SER A 42 -0.48 -10.93 4.56
N LEU A 43 -1.06 -9.89 3.95
CA LEU A 43 -2.38 -9.39 4.33
C LEU A 43 -3.52 -10.13 3.63
N GLY A 44 -3.21 -11.06 2.75
CA GLY A 44 -4.22 -11.88 2.09
C GLY A 44 -4.78 -11.30 0.80
N TYR A 45 -4.17 -10.25 0.26
CA TYR A 45 -4.60 -9.69 -1.02
C TYR A 45 -4.02 -10.51 -2.18
N LEU A 46 -4.79 -10.58 -3.26
CA LEU A 46 -4.29 -11.08 -4.54
C LEU A 46 -3.51 -9.96 -5.22
N ASP A 47 -2.53 -10.29 -6.04
CA ASP A 47 -1.70 -9.30 -6.73
C ASP A 47 -2.55 -8.31 -7.54
N LYS A 48 -3.60 -8.81 -8.19
CA LYS A 48 -4.48 -7.97 -9.02
C LYS A 48 -5.37 -7.02 -8.22
N GLU A 49 -5.47 -7.21 -6.92
CA GLU A 49 -6.31 -6.36 -6.08
C GLU A 49 -5.64 -5.04 -5.73
N VAL A 50 -4.34 -4.94 -5.91
CA VAL A 50 -3.58 -3.72 -5.61
C VAL A 50 -2.89 -3.25 -6.89
N GLU A 51 -3.32 -2.11 -7.41
CA GLU A 51 -2.74 -1.57 -8.65
C GLU A 51 -1.47 -0.78 -8.38
N PHE A 52 -1.50 0.06 -7.35
CA PHE A 52 -0.36 0.91 -7.00
C PHE A 52 0.02 0.76 -5.55
N THR A 53 1.30 0.95 -5.27
CA THR A 53 1.75 1.21 -3.90
C THR A 53 2.46 2.55 -3.89
N PHE A 54 2.11 3.38 -2.92
CA PHE A 54 2.85 4.60 -2.65
C PHE A 54 3.78 4.33 -1.49
N ILE A 55 5.02 4.78 -1.61
CA ILE A 55 5.96 4.75 -0.51
C ILE A 55 6.38 6.20 -0.29
N ASN A 56 6.03 6.73 0.88
CA ASN A 56 6.30 8.12 1.24
C ASN A 56 5.75 9.10 0.18
N GLY A 57 4.55 8.82 -0.32
CA GLY A 57 3.86 9.70 -1.27
C GLY A 57 4.25 9.53 -2.72
N LYS A 58 5.10 8.56 -3.05
CA LYS A 58 5.52 8.31 -4.43
C LYS A 58 5.12 6.92 -4.87
N VAL A 59 4.65 6.78 -6.10
CA VAL A 59 4.40 5.46 -6.69
C VAL A 59 5.72 4.75 -6.86
N MET A 60 5.84 3.58 -6.26
CA MET A 60 7.07 2.80 -6.31
C MET A 60 6.80 1.37 -6.75
N PRO A 61 7.80 0.71 -7.36
CA PRO A 61 7.64 -0.69 -7.75
C PRO A 61 7.33 -1.59 -6.55
N MET A 62 6.61 -2.67 -6.81
CA MET A 62 6.20 -3.63 -5.78
C MET A 62 7.37 -4.39 -5.16
N ASP A 63 8.53 -4.38 -5.80
CA ASP A 63 9.73 -5.04 -5.30
C ASP A 63 10.71 -4.07 -4.61
N THR A 64 10.27 -2.86 -4.32
CA THR A 64 11.09 -1.88 -3.60
C THR A 64 11.33 -2.35 -2.17
N MET A 65 12.58 -2.38 -1.73
CA MET A 65 12.89 -2.72 -0.35
C MET A 65 12.52 -1.57 0.58
N LEU A 66 11.74 -1.88 1.60
CA LEU A 66 11.24 -0.88 2.54
C LEU A 66 12.27 -0.56 3.62
N ASN A 67 12.23 0.67 4.09
CA ASN A 67 13.09 1.15 5.17
C ASN A 67 12.25 1.46 6.41
N ASP A 68 12.91 1.48 7.56
CA ASP A 68 12.25 1.83 8.80
C ASP A 68 11.64 3.24 8.68
N GLY A 69 10.39 3.35 9.11
CA GLY A 69 9.66 4.61 9.06
C GLY A 69 8.91 4.88 7.76
N ASP A 70 9.03 4.00 6.77
CA ASP A 70 8.32 4.20 5.50
C ASP A 70 6.81 4.16 5.69
N ARG A 71 6.12 5.00 4.92
CA ARG A 71 4.66 5.02 4.86
C ARG A 71 4.23 4.38 3.55
N ILE A 72 3.37 3.37 3.65
CA ILE A 72 2.90 2.62 2.50
C ILE A 72 1.40 2.82 2.34
N ALA A 73 0.97 3.11 1.13
CA ALA A 73 -0.45 3.20 0.80
C ALA A 73 -0.77 2.22 -0.31
N LEU A 74 -1.78 1.39 -0.10
CA LEU A 74 -2.25 0.41 -1.08
C LEU A 74 -3.46 0.97 -1.80
N VAL A 75 -3.40 1.02 -3.13
CA VAL A 75 -4.45 1.60 -3.96
C VAL A 75 -4.97 0.54 -4.92
N PRO A 76 -6.29 0.26 -4.92
CA PRO A 76 -6.87 -0.74 -5.80
C PRO A 76 -7.02 -0.23 -7.23
N PRO A 77 -7.19 -1.13 -8.22
CA PRO A 77 -7.50 -0.72 -9.58
C PRO A 77 -8.86 -0.03 -9.64
N GLY A 78 -9.05 0.82 -10.64
CA GLY A 78 -10.31 1.51 -10.83
C GLY A 78 -10.46 2.77 -9.99
N THR A 79 -9.43 3.20 -9.29
CA THR A 79 -9.45 4.45 -8.55
C THR A 79 -9.72 5.61 -9.52
N PRO A 80 -10.68 6.51 -9.21
CA PRO A 80 -10.99 7.64 -10.10
C PRO A 80 -9.77 8.50 -10.40
N GLY A 81 -9.75 9.07 -11.63
CA GLY A 81 -8.63 9.88 -12.09
C GLY A 81 -8.28 11.04 -11.18
N SER A 82 -9.28 11.77 -10.69
CA SER A 82 -9.04 12.89 -9.78
C SER A 82 -8.40 12.41 -8.47
N TYR A 83 -8.81 11.26 -8.00
CA TYR A 83 -8.24 10.67 -6.79
C TYR A 83 -6.79 10.28 -7.03
N ARG A 84 -6.49 9.75 -8.22
CA ARG A 84 -5.11 9.42 -8.59
C ARG A 84 -4.22 10.66 -8.59
N LEU A 85 -4.73 11.79 -9.05
CA LEU A 85 -3.99 13.05 -9.02
C LEU A 85 -3.67 13.49 -7.59
N ILE A 86 -4.65 13.37 -6.70
CA ILE A 86 -4.47 13.71 -5.29
C ILE A 86 -3.40 12.83 -4.66
N LEU A 87 -3.36 11.55 -5.05
CA LEU A 87 -2.37 10.62 -4.53
C LEU A 87 -1.03 10.70 -5.24
N GLY A 88 -0.89 11.54 -6.25
CA GLY A 88 0.36 11.72 -6.96
C GLY A 88 0.62 10.71 -8.07
N ALA A 89 -0.39 9.99 -8.53
CA ALA A 89 -0.27 8.96 -9.56
C ALA A 89 -0.51 9.47 -10.97
N LYS A 90 -0.60 10.77 -11.17
CA LYS A 90 -0.97 11.35 -12.46
C LYS A 90 -0.02 11.00 -13.60
N LYS A 91 1.21 10.71 -13.29
CA LYS A 91 2.22 10.38 -14.30
C LYS A 91 1.91 9.11 -15.05
N VAL A 92 1.11 8.26 -14.47
CA VAL A 92 0.78 6.97 -15.05
C VAL A 92 -0.02 7.15 -16.33
N ASP A 93 -0.74 8.25 -16.44
CA ASP A 93 -1.65 8.50 -17.55
C ASP A 93 -1.04 9.38 -18.65
N ALA A 94 0.16 9.79 -18.48
CA ALA A 94 0.82 10.69 -19.41
C ALA A 94 1.08 10.03 -20.76
#